data_2a7a2d9a93be912a94838e9be8b104cf
#
_entry.id   2a7a2d9a93be912a94838e9be8b104cf
#
_cell.length_a   1.000
_cell.length_b   1.000
_cell.length_c   1.000
_cell.angle_alpha   90.00
_cell.angle_beta   90.00
_cell.angle_gamma   90.00
#
_symmetry.space_group_name_H-M   'P 1'
#
loop_
_entity.id
_entity.type
_entity.pdbx_description
1 polymer ?
#
loop_
_entity_poly.entity_id
_entity_poly.type
_entity_poly.pdbx_seq_one_letter_code
_entity_poly.pdbx_strand_id
1 'polypeptide(L)'
;MEKFKRVVSNQIFRQEAFITYEIDEYDERFLRHLALGYTKEQITNLRGMPFGVKSLEKRQNELVNKLFPNGNGGMGVNATRLVVRAIELHILDIDNLVPDND
;
A
#
# COMPACT_ATOMS: atom_id res chain seq x y z
N MET A 1 5.35 -11.79 6.87
CA MET A 1 5.38 -11.91 5.42
C MET A 1 4.40 -12.91 4.89
N GLU A 2 4.36 -14.06 5.46
CA GLU A 2 3.44 -15.07 4.99
C GLU A 2 2.00 -14.59 5.00
N LYS A 3 1.63 -13.94 6.07
CA LYS A 3 0.26 -13.47 6.19
C LYS A 3 -0.08 -12.47 5.11
N PHE A 4 0.83 -11.55 4.85
CA PHE A 4 0.58 -10.54 3.85
C PHE A 4 0.54 -11.14 2.47
N LYS A 5 1.46 -12.02 2.18
CA LYS A 5 1.46 -12.70 0.90
C LYS A 5 0.18 -13.46 0.68
N ARG A 6 -0.34 -14.05 1.74
CA ARG A 6 -1.57 -14.80 1.62
C ARG A 6 -2.73 -13.91 1.22
N VAL A 7 -2.79 -12.70 1.77
CA VAL A 7 -3.85 -11.78 1.42
C VAL A 7 -3.76 -11.39 -0.05
N VAL A 8 -2.59 -11.02 -0.50
CA VAL A 8 -2.40 -10.64 -1.89
C VAL A 8 -2.66 -11.83 -2.79
N SER A 9 -2.18 -12.99 -2.41
CA SER A 9 -2.36 -14.18 -3.21
C SER A 9 -3.81 -14.55 -3.38
N ASN A 10 -4.60 -14.37 -2.34
CA ASN A 10 -6.02 -14.70 -2.44
C ASN A 10 -6.71 -13.85 -3.49
N GLN A 11 -6.37 -12.60 -3.57
CA GLN A 11 -6.96 -11.73 -4.56
C GLN A 11 -6.51 -12.09 -5.96
N ILE A 12 -5.24 -12.31 -6.11
CA ILE A 12 -4.69 -12.67 -7.40
C ILE A 12 -5.27 -13.99 -7.87
N PHE A 13 -5.39 -14.90 -6.94
CA PHE A 13 -5.91 -16.23 -7.23
C PHE A 13 -7.28 -16.16 -7.85
N ARG A 14 -8.13 -15.29 -7.31
CA ARG A 14 -9.46 -15.21 -7.85
C ARG A 14 -9.51 -14.50 -9.18
N GLN A 15 -8.53 -13.68 -9.47
CA GLN A 15 -8.59 -12.89 -10.67
C GLN A 15 -7.90 -13.52 -11.83
N GLU A 16 -6.75 -13.90 -11.71
CA GLU A 16 -6.07 -14.56 -12.78
C GLU A 16 -4.74 -14.96 -12.34
N ALA A 17 -4.49 -14.82 -11.14
CA ALA A 17 -3.42 -15.49 -10.48
C ALA A 17 -2.02 -15.25 -11.02
N PHE A 18 -1.87 -14.51 -12.10
CA PHE A 18 -0.51 -14.35 -12.57
C PHE A 18 -0.03 -12.93 -12.50
N ILE A 19 -0.80 -12.05 -11.92
CA ILE A 19 -0.33 -10.72 -11.65
C ILE A 19 0.16 -10.71 -10.21
N THR A 20 1.42 -10.39 -10.05
CA THR A 20 2.01 -10.36 -8.73
C THR A 20 2.45 -8.95 -8.42
N TYR A 21 1.94 -8.40 -7.35
CA TYR A 21 2.37 -7.10 -6.88
C TYR A 21 3.37 -7.34 -5.77
N GLU A 22 4.58 -6.85 -5.94
CA GLU A 22 5.60 -7.06 -4.93
C GLU A 22 5.40 -6.05 -3.81
N ILE A 23 4.46 -6.37 -2.97
CA ILE A 23 4.05 -5.52 -1.85
C ILE A 23 4.43 -6.23 -0.57
N ASP A 24 5.24 -5.58 0.26
CA ASP A 24 5.60 -6.18 1.53
C ASP A 24 4.73 -5.62 2.65
N GLU A 25 4.97 -6.09 3.86
CA GLU A 25 4.12 -5.68 4.97
C GLU A 25 4.27 -4.21 5.30
N TYR A 26 5.43 -3.62 5.02
CA TYR A 26 5.62 -2.19 5.25
C TYR A 26 4.83 -1.37 4.23
N ASP A 27 4.78 -1.84 3.00
CA ASP A 27 3.96 -1.18 1.99
C ASP A 27 2.50 -1.21 2.39
N GLU A 28 2.03 -2.34 2.88
CA GLU A 28 0.66 -2.47 3.31
C GLU A 28 0.35 -1.55 4.48
N ARG A 29 1.25 -1.50 5.47
CA ARG A 29 1.07 -0.61 6.61
C ARG A 29 1.01 0.84 6.16
N PHE A 30 1.91 1.21 5.26
CA PHE A 30 1.96 2.56 4.74
C PHE A 30 0.64 2.92 4.04
N LEU A 31 0.21 2.07 3.13
CA LEU A 31 -1.03 2.32 2.39
C LEU A 31 -2.25 2.35 3.32
N ARG A 32 -2.28 1.45 4.28
CA ARG A 32 -3.41 1.37 5.20
C ARG A 32 -3.51 2.62 6.05
N HIS A 33 -2.39 3.11 6.53
CA HIS A 33 -2.41 4.31 7.36
C HIS A 33 -2.65 5.57 6.54
N LEU A 34 -2.18 5.60 5.29
CA LEU A 34 -2.58 6.68 4.39
C LEU A 34 -4.09 6.68 4.20
N ALA A 35 -4.68 5.51 4.03
CA ALA A 35 -6.12 5.39 3.86
C ALA A 35 -6.88 5.89 5.09
N LEU A 36 -6.26 5.74 6.25
CA LEU A 36 -6.87 6.21 7.50
C LEU A 36 -6.64 7.69 7.75
N GLY A 37 -5.92 8.37 6.86
CA GLY A 37 -5.71 9.80 6.98
C GLY A 37 -4.43 10.21 7.68
N TYR A 38 -3.55 9.28 7.94
CA TYR A 38 -2.28 9.61 8.59
C TYR A 38 -1.37 10.36 7.62
N THR A 39 -0.64 11.31 8.14
CA THR A 39 0.42 11.94 7.37
C THR A 39 1.64 11.03 7.36
N LYS A 40 2.57 11.32 6.45
CA LYS A 40 3.81 10.54 6.43
C LYS A 40 4.57 10.67 7.74
N GLU A 41 4.57 11.87 8.33
CA GLU A 41 5.22 12.06 9.62
C GLU A 41 4.60 11.17 10.69
N GLN A 42 3.29 11.09 10.70
CA GLN A 42 2.61 10.24 11.68
C GLN A 42 2.95 8.77 11.45
N ILE A 43 3.07 8.37 10.20
CA ILE A 43 3.40 6.99 9.88
C ILE A 43 4.81 6.66 10.34
N THR A 44 5.75 7.61 10.22
CA THR A 44 7.11 7.34 10.67
C THR A 44 7.19 7.08 12.17
N ASN A 45 6.19 7.53 12.91
CA ASN A 45 6.17 7.36 14.36
C ASN A 45 5.48 6.08 14.81
N LEU A 46 4.97 5.28 13.89
CA LEU A 46 4.35 4.02 14.24
C LEU A 46 5.41 3.06 14.77
N ARG A 47 5.03 2.27 15.75
CA ARG A 47 5.94 1.30 16.32
C ARG A 47 6.42 0.34 15.23
N GLY A 48 7.71 0.14 15.18
CA GLY A 48 8.29 -0.79 14.22
C GLY A 48 8.40 -0.26 12.81
N MET A 49 8.13 1.01 12.59
CA MET A 49 8.26 1.59 11.26
C MET A 49 9.69 2.13 11.11
N PRO A 50 10.51 1.49 10.28
CA PRO A 50 11.93 1.86 10.19
C PRO A 50 12.20 3.02 9.23
N PHE A 51 11.18 3.56 8.58
CA PHE A 51 11.36 4.50 7.49
C PHE A 51 11.01 5.92 7.92
N GLY A 52 11.83 6.88 7.51
CA GLY A 52 11.50 8.29 7.68
C GLY A 52 10.65 8.80 6.52
N VAL A 53 10.36 10.08 6.56
CA VAL A 53 9.46 10.70 5.58
C VAL A 53 10.00 10.52 4.16
N LYS A 54 11.28 10.78 3.95
CA LYS A 54 11.85 10.67 2.60
C LYS A 54 11.81 9.25 2.08
N SER A 55 12.05 8.29 2.96
CA SER A 55 11.98 6.90 2.56
C SER A 55 10.56 6.51 2.21
N LEU A 56 9.59 7.03 2.95
CA LEU A 56 8.19 6.77 2.63
C LEU A 56 7.79 7.41 1.31
N GLU A 57 8.32 8.59 1.01
CA GLU A 57 8.04 9.21 -0.28
C GLU A 57 8.59 8.39 -1.43
N LYS A 58 9.80 7.87 -1.26
CA LYS A 58 10.37 7.00 -2.28
C LYS A 58 9.54 5.74 -2.44
N ARG A 59 9.12 5.17 -1.33
CA ARG A 59 8.29 3.97 -1.35
C ARG A 59 6.95 4.26 -2.04
N GLN A 60 6.39 5.43 -1.79
CA GLN A 60 5.17 5.82 -2.46
C GLN A 60 5.35 5.88 -3.97
N ASN A 61 6.45 6.45 -4.44
CA ASN A 61 6.72 6.51 -5.87
C ASN A 61 6.87 5.12 -6.47
N GLU A 62 7.51 4.23 -5.75
CA GLU A 62 7.65 2.86 -6.20
C GLU A 62 6.31 2.15 -6.28
N LEU A 63 5.45 2.41 -5.31
CA LEU A 63 4.11 1.83 -5.31
C LEU A 63 3.28 2.36 -6.48
N VAL A 64 3.43 3.63 -6.80
CA VAL A 64 2.74 4.17 -7.97
C VAL A 64 3.15 3.40 -9.21
N ASN A 65 4.44 3.14 -9.37
CA ASN A 65 4.90 2.40 -10.54
C ASN A 65 4.38 0.96 -10.54
N LYS A 66 4.30 0.37 -9.38
CA LYS A 66 3.82 -1.02 -9.29
C LYS A 66 2.34 -1.14 -9.54
N LEU A 67 1.56 -0.20 -9.02
CA LEU A 67 0.11 -0.32 -9.06
C LEU A 67 -0.52 0.35 -10.27
N PHE A 68 0.26 1.11 -11.01
CA PHE A 68 -0.19 1.73 -12.25
C PHE A 68 0.79 1.37 -13.37
N PRO A 69 0.85 0.09 -13.74
CA PRO A 69 1.88 -0.38 -14.66
C PRO A 69 1.73 0.20 -16.07
N ASN A 70 0.57 0.73 -16.39
CA ASN A 70 0.36 1.28 -17.74
C ASN A 70 0.76 2.75 -17.83
N GLY A 71 1.45 3.25 -16.81
CA GLY A 71 1.92 4.61 -16.85
C GLY A 71 0.90 5.66 -16.50
N ASN A 72 -0.31 5.26 -16.18
CA ASN A 72 -1.34 6.21 -15.81
C ASN A 72 -1.03 6.91 -14.51
N GLY A 73 -0.13 6.36 -13.73
CA GLY A 73 0.25 6.96 -12.48
C GLY A 73 1.38 7.94 -12.59
N GLY A 74 1.92 8.13 -13.79
CA GLY A 74 3.10 8.94 -13.95
C GLY A 74 2.89 10.38 -13.55
N MET A 75 1.72 10.92 -13.80
CA MET A 75 1.44 12.28 -13.46
C MET A 75 0.17 12.36 -12.66
N GLY A 76 0.23 13.14 -11.62
CA GLY A 76 -0.97 13.43 -10.85
C GLY A 76 -1.46 12.33 -9.94
N VAL A 77 -0.69 11.29 -9.75
CA VAL A 77 -1.10 10.29 -8.77
C VAL A 77 -0.67 10.78 -7.40
N ASN A 78 -1.63 11.10 -6.58
CA ASN A 78 -1.36 11.50 -5.21
C ASN A 78 -1.70 10.32 -4.29
N ALA A 79 -1.53 10.54 -2.99
CA ALA A 79 -1.76 9.50 -2.01
C ALA A 79 -3.20 8.97 -2.09
N THR A 80 -4.15 9.84 -2.33
CA THR A 80 -5.54 9.43 -2.41
C THR A 80 -5.78 8.45 -3.56
N ARG A 81 -5.26 8.77 -4.74
CA ARG A 81 -5.42 7.87 -5.86
C ARG A 81 -4.71 6.56 -5.65
N LEU A 82 -3.56 6.61 -5.02
CA LEU A 82 -2.82 5.39 -4.72
C LEU A 82 -3.62 4.50 -3.77
N VAL A 83 -4.23 5.09 -2.75
CA VAL A 83 -5.06 4.35 -1.81
C VAL A 83 -6.26 3.74 -2.52
N VAL A 84 -6.93 4.52 -3.36
CA VAL A 84 -8.08 4.01 -4.10
C VAL A 84 -7.67 2.82 -4.95
N ARG A 85 -6.52 2.92 -5.61
CA ARG A 85 -6.05 1.81 -6.42
C ARG A 85 -5.75 0.59 -5.58
N ALA A 86 -5.18 0.78 -4.40
CA ALA A 86 -4.90 -0.35 -3.51
C ALA A 86 -6.19 -1.04 -3.08
N ILE A 87 -7.24 -0.28 -2.87
CA ILE A 87 -8.54 -0.86 -2.54
C ILE A 87 -9.11 -1.59 -3.74
N GLU A 88 -9.01 -1.01 -4.92
CA GLU A 88 -9.48 -1.67 -6.14
C GLU A 88 -8.81 -3.00 -6.37
N LEU A 89 -7.53 -3.07 -6.05
CA LEU A 89 -6.76 -4.30 -6.25
C LEU A 89 -6.84 -5.24 -5.06
N HIS A 90 -7.64 -4.88 -4.06
CA HIS A 90 -7.83 -5.69 -2.85
C HIS A 90 -6.55 -5.87 -2.03
N ILE A 91 -5.60 -4.97 -2.20
CA ILE A 91 -4.46 -4.91 -1.30
C ILE A 91 -4.92 -4.41 0.05
N LEU A 92 -5.85 -3.47 0.05
CA LEU A 92 -6.51 -3.00 1.25
C LEU A 92 -7.97 -3.40 1.22
N ASP A 93 -8.51 -3.72 2.39
CA ASP A 93 -9.91 -4.04 2.53
C ASP A 93 -10.55 -2.88 3.27
N ILE A 94 -11.43 -2.16 2.58
CA ILE A 94 -12.01 -0.95 3.15
C ILE A 94 -12.81 -1.24 4.41
N ASP A 95 -13.32 -2.45 4.55
CA ASP A 95 -14.10 -2.81 5.72
C ASP A 95 -13.23 -3.18 6.91
N ASN A 96 -11.94 -3.30 6.71
CA ASN A 96 -11.03 -3.73 7.76
C ASN A 96 -9.85 -2.79 7.93
N LEU A 97 -10.03 -1.52 7.63
CA LEU A 97 -8.98 -0.54 7.81
C LEU A 97 -8.88 -0.16 9.28
N VAL A 98 -7.87 -0.67 9.95
CA VAL A 98 -7.64 -0.35 11.35
C VAL A 98 -6.21 0.11 11.52
N PRO A 99 -5.97 1.09 12.40
CA PRO A 99 -4.61 1.53 12.63
C PRO A 99 -3.86 0.53 13.49
N ASP A 100 -2.55 0.56 13.35
CA ASP A 100 -1.72 -0.23 14.23
C ASP A 100 -1.76 0.36 15.63
N ASN A 101 -1.70 -0.50 16.62
CA ASN A 101 -1.59 -0.07 18.00
C ASN A 101 -0.14 0.27 18.30
N ASP A 102 0.05 1.33 19.02
CA ASP A 102 1.41 1.74 19.40
C ASP A 102 1.70 1.43 20.85
#